data_f2338ad5795fbf8eae1f50a778051e74
#
_entry.id   f2338ad5795fbf8eae1f50a778051e74
#
_cell.length_a   1.000
_cell.length_b   1.000
_cell.length_c   1.000
_cell.angle_alpha   90.00
_cell.angle_beta   90.00
_cell.angle_gamma   90.00
#
_symmetry.space_group_name_H-M   'P 1'
#
loop_
_entity.id
_entity.type
_entity.pdbx_description
1 polymer ?
#
loop_
_entity_poly.entity_id
_entity_poly.type
_entity_poly.pdbx_seq_one_letter_code
_entity_poly.pdbx_strand_id
1 'polypeptide(L)'
;MVIPGLIEMHCHILPGVDDGSKDTETSVKMLRRLALQGAETVVLTPHYYSDSISLADFIARRNAAFANLQAALPPDAPRLLLGAEVYVSRYLMNNADLTPICITGTRCALLEHNFSDNFGTETLDRITALTCDHGIRPILAHIERYKALMDHPGLIDELRDMGCATQVNISAFANASFGARRKLLKYLDSGRIDLIGSDCHNLGTRPPDYTDAPP
;
A
#
# COMPACT_ATOMS: atom_id res chain seq x y z
N MET A 1 -5.03 -17.93 -11.60
CA MET A 1 -3.67 -18.35 -11.13
C MET A 1 -3.73 -18.48 -9.62
N VAL A 2 -3.04 -19.46 -9.03
CA VAL A 2 -2.84 -19.56 -7.57
C VAL A 2 -1.36 -19.30 -7.30
N ILE A 3 -1.07 -18.37 -6.41
CA ILE A 3 0.29 -17.99 -5.97
C ILE A 3 0.42 -18.45 -4.52
N PRO A 4 0.99 -19.63 -4.24
CA PRO A 4 1.11 -20.13 -2.87
C PRO A 4 1.95 -19.17 -2.02
N GLY A 5 1.49 -18.89 -0.80
CA GLY A 5 2.17 -17.98 0.11
C GLY A 5 2.05 -16.50 -0.25
N LEU A 6 1.08 -16.13 -1.11
CA LEU A 6 0.84 -14.72 -1.48
C LEU A 6 0.60 -13.87 -0.24
N ILE A 7 1.31 -12.75 -0.16
CA ILE A 7 1.08 -11.70 0.83
C ILE A 7 0.54 -10.47 0.07
N GLU A 8 -0.73 -10.13 0.31
CA GLU A 8 -1.29 -8.87 -0.17
C GLU A 8 -0.77 -7.72 0.68
N MET A 9 -0.06 -6.77 0.07
CA MET A 9 0.62 -5.70 0.79
C MET A 9 -0.08 -4.35 0.73
N HIS A 10 -1.08 -4.20 -0.16
CA HIS A 10 -1.77 -2.93 -0.40
C HIS A 10 -3.22 -3.16 -0.80
N CYS A 11 -4.16 -2.92 0.11
CA CYS A 11 -5.58 -3.09 -0.16
C CYS A 11 -6.49 -2.26 0.77
N HIS A 12 -7.67 -1.88 0.25
CA HIS A 12 -8.69 -1.08 0.95
C HIS A 12 -9.90 -1.95 1.30
N ILE A 13 -9.64 -3.03 2.05
CA ILE A 13 -10.64 -4.04 2.41
C ILE A 13 -11.34 -3.73 3.75
N LEU A 14 -10.81 -2.82 4.59
CA LEU A 14 -11.48 -2.46 5.84
C LEU A 14 -12.83 -1.77 5.57
N PRO A 15 -13.94 -2.29 6.16
CA PRO A 15 -15.27 -1.82 5.81
C PRO A 15 -15.53 -0.39 6.29
N GLY A 16 -15.91 0.50 5.39
CA GLY A 16 -16.37 1.86 5.69
C GLY A 16 -15.32 2.81 6.27
N VAL A 17 -14.03 2.52 6.11
CA VAL A 17 -12.94 3.39 6.60
C VAL A 17 -12.56 4.45 5.58
N ASP A 18 -12.54 4.08 4.31
CA ASP A 18 -12.15 4.93 3.18
C ASP A 18 -13.08 4.69 1.97
N ASP A 19 -12.58 4.95 0.76
CA ASP A 19 -13.29 4.71 -0.51
C ASP A 19 -13.24 3.24 -1.00
N GLY A 20 -12.68 2.36 -0.19
CA GLY A 20 -12.62 0.94 -0.46
C GLY A 20 -13.92 0.18 -0.18
N SER A 21 -13.82 -0.93 0.55
CA SER A 21 -14.97 -1.76 0.90
C SER A 21 -16.03 -1.01 1.72
N LYS A 22 -17.29 -1.06 1.27
CA LYS A 22 -18.39 -0.32 1.90
C LYS A 22 -18.90 -0.96 3.18
N ASP A 23 -18.84 -2.29 3.27
CA ASP A 23 -19.42 -3.07 4.34
C ASP A 23 -18.66 -4.39 4.57
N THR A 24 -18.93 -5.02 5.71
CA THR A 24 -18.26 -6.25 6.14
C THR A 24 -18.50 -7.41 5.17
N GLU A 25 -19.68 -7.50 4.56
CA GLU A 25 -19.99 -8.57 3.61
C GLU A 25 -19.11 -8.48 2.36
N THR A 26 -18.95 -7.27 1.83
CA THR A 26 -18.06 -6.97 0.71
C THR A 26 -16.62 -7.29 1.06
N SER A 27 -16.15 -6.87 2.26
CA SER A 27 -14.80 -7.16 2.76
C SER A 27 -14.52 -8.66 2.80
N VAL A 28 -15.43 -9.45 3.35
CA VAL A 28 -15.31 -10.93 3.41
C VAL A 28 -15.23 -11.53 2.01
N LYS A 29 -16.04 -11.04 1.05
CA LYS A 29 -15.98 -11.50 -0.35
C LYS A 29 -14.63 -11.18 -1.00
N MET A 30 -14.07 -9.98 -0.74
CA MET A 30 -12.75 -9.58 -1.24
C MET A 30 -11.64 -10.46 -0.66
N LEU A 31 -11.66 -10.72 0.65
CA LEU A 31 -10.72 -11.62 1.31
C LEU A 31 -10.79 -13.05 0.79
N ARG A 32 -12.00 -13.58 0.57
CA ARG A 32 -12.18 -14.90 -0.05
C ARG A 32 -11.60 -14.97 -1.45
N ARG A 33 -11.75 -13.90 -2.24
CA ARG A 33 -11.15 -13.82 -3.58
C ARG A 33 -9.63 -13.84 -3.54
N LEU A 34 -9.00 -13.17 -2.57
CA LEU A 34 -7.56 -13.24 -2.34
C LEU A 34 -7.13 -14.63 -1.86
N ALA A 35 -7.85 -15.24 -0.92
CA ALA A 35 -7.57 -16.59 -0.44
C ALA A 35 -7.60 -17.64 -1.57
N LEU A 36 -8.56 -17.56 -2.48
CA LEU A 36 -8.65 -18.43 -3.66
C LEU A 36 -7.47 -18.25 -4.61
N GLN A 37 -6.76 -17.13 -4.55
CA GLN A 37 -5.53 -16.87 -5.32
C GLN A 37 -4.25 -17.24 -4.54
N GLY A 38 -4.39 -17.78 -3.33
CA GLY A 38 -3.29 -18.27 -2.51
C GLY A 38 -2.80 -17.28 -1.46
N ALA A 39 -3.55 -16.20 -1.20
CA ALA A 39 -3.18 -15.24 -0.15
C ALA A 39 -3.28 -15.89 1.24
N GLU A 40 -2.16 -15.93 1.95
CA GLU A 40 -2.05 -16.41 3.33
C GLU A 40 -2.06 -15.24 4.33
N THR A 41 -1.61 -14.06 3.89
CA THR A 41 -1.60 -12.84 4.70
C THR A 41 -2.09 -11.65 3.87
N VAL A 42 -2.90 -10.79 4.50
CA VAL A 42 -3.40 -9.57 3.90
C VAL A 42 -3.10 -8.40 4.82
N VAL A 43 -2.38 -7.40 4.32
CA VAL A 43 -2.13 -6.14 5.01
C VAL A 43 -3.23 -5.16 4.62
N LEU A 44 -4.03 -4.78 5.60
CA LEU A 44 -5.14 -3.83 5.43
C LEU A 44 -4.58 -2.41 5.54
N THR A 45 -4.57 -1.67 4.45
CA THR A 45 -3.93 -0.36 4.32
C THR A 45 -4.92 0.75 3.96
N PRO A 46 -5.94 1.03 4.80
CA PRO A 46 -6.86 2.11 4.50
C PRO A 46 -6.13 3.46 4.43
N HIS A 47 -6.68 4.38 3.63
CA HIS A 47 -6.16 5.73 3.51
C HIS A 47 -6.12 6.48 4.84
N TYR A 48 -5.00 7.16 5.10
CA TYR A 48 -4.83 8.13 6.17
C TYR A 48 -4.38 9.48 5.63
N TYR A 49 -5.24 10.48 5.75
CA TYR A 49 -4.99 11.87 5.37
C TYR A 49 -4.88 12.73 6.63
N SER A 50 -3.65 13.04 7.06
CA SER A 50 -3.38 13.76 8.31
C SER A 50 -3.80 15.26 8.30
N ASP A 51 -4.18 15.79 7.17
CA ASP A 51 -4.81 17.11 7.02
C ASP A 51 -6.33 17.08 7.24
N SER A 52 -6.95 15.92 7.20
CA SER A 52 -8.41 15.73 7.28
C SER A 52 -8.88 15.11 8.58
N ILE A 53 -8.06 14.26 9.20
CA ILE A 53 -8.41 13.55 10.44
C ILE A 53 -7.16 13.41 11.33
N SER A 54 -7.36 13.49 12.66
CA SER A 54 -6.27 13.24 13.61
C SER A 54 -5.80 11.78 13.56
N LEU A 55 -4.53 11.53 13.89
CA LEU A 55 -4.00 10.17 13.98
C LEU A 55 -4.81 9.31 14.97
N ALA A 56 -5.18 9.88 16.12
CA ALA A 56 -5.94 9.18 17.16
C ALA A 56 -7.33 8.74 16.65
N ASP A 57 -8.04 9.63 15.95
CA ASP A 57 -9.38 9.32 15.41
C ASP A 57 -9.29 8.31 14.26
N PHE A 58 -8.29 8.45 13.38
CA PHE A 58 -8.02 7.45 12.33
C PHE A 58 -7.80 6.06 12.93
N ILE A 59 -6.91 5.95 13.93
CA ILE A 59 -6.60 4.68 14.59
C ILE A 59 -7.84 4.08 15.28
N ALA A 60 -8.62 4.91 15.97
CA ALA A 60 -9.87 4.45 16.59
C ALA A 60 -10.86 3.89 15.56
N ARG A 61 -11.08 4.62 14.45
CA ARG A 61 -11.95 4.21 13.34
C ARG A 61 -11.47 2.93 12.69
N ARG A 62 -10.17 2.86 12.33
CA ARG A 62 -9.53 1.70 11.72
C ARG A 62 -9.68 0.45 12.59
N ASN A 63 -9.36 0.57 13.89
CA ASN A 63 -9.38 -0.56 14.82
C ASN A 63 -10.82 -1.04 15.10
N ALA A 64 -11.80 -0.16 15.17
CA ALA A 64 -13.21 -0.54 15.28
C ALA A 64 -13.69 -1.31 14.04
N ALA A 65 -13.37 -0.84 12.84
CA ALA A 65 -13.69 -1.53 11.60
C ALA A 65 -13.00 -2.90 11.51
N PHE A 66 -11.77 -3.00 11.98
CA PHE A 66 -11.02 -4.26 12.03
C PHE A 66 -11.66 -5.27 12.99
N ALA A 67 -12.06 -4.86 14.18
CA ALA A 67 -12.76 -5.73 15.14
C ALA A 67 -14.08 -6.28 14.55
N ASN A 68 -14.85 -5.43 13.87
CA ASN A 68 -16.09 -5.85 13.20
C ASN A 68 -15.81 -6.86 12.07
N LEU A 69 -14.76 -6.61 11.27
CA LEU A 69 -14.36 -7.54 10.21
C LEU A 69 -13.91 -8.89 10.79
N GLN A 70 -13.06 -8.88 11.82
CA GLN A 70 -12.55 -10.09 12.47
C GLN A 70 -13.69 -10.97 13.00
N ALA A 71 -14.74 -10.38 13.59
CA ALA A 71 -15.89 -11.11 14.11
C ALA A 71 -16.71 -11.83 13.01
N ALA A 72 -16.57 -11.39 11.75
CA ALA A 72 -17.31 -11.96 10.61
C ALA A 72 -16.47 -12.91 9.74
N LEU A 73 -15.19 -13.11 10.07
CA LEU A 73 -14.30 -13.93 9.26
C LEU A 73 -14.62 -15.43 9.40
N PRO A 74 -14.57 -16.18 8.30
CA PRO A 74 -14.59 -17.64 8.36
C PRO A 74 -13.25 -18.17 8.91
N PRO A 75 -13.22 -19.42 9.44
CA PRO A 75 -12.01 -20.00 10.04
C PRO A 75 -10.82 -20.15 9.10
N ASP A 76 -11.07 -20.21 7.79
CA ASP A 76 -10.09 -20.36 6.71
C ASP A 76 -9.68 -19.03 6.07
N ALA A 77 -10.05 -17.90 6.69
CA ALA A 77 -9.62 -16.58 6.20
C ALA A 77 -8.11 -16.39 6.30
N PRO A 78 -7.52 -15.60 5.39
CA PRO A 78 -6.11 -15.21 5.51
C PRO A 78 -5.82 -14.50 6.83
N ARG A 79 -4.57 -14.58 7.29
CA ARG A 79 -4.11 -13.76 8.41
C ARG A 79 -4.19 -12.29 8.04
N LEU A 80 -4.78 -11.47 8.92
CA LEU A 80 -4.88 -10.03 8.71
C LEU A 80 -3.86 -9.26 9.54
N LEU A 81 -3.18 -8.31 8.91
CA LEU A 81 -2.33 -7.32 9.55
C LEU A 81 -2.90 -5.92 9.29
N LEU A 82 -2.79 -5.02 10.27
CA LEU A 82 -3.15 -3.63 10.09
C LEU A 82 -1.95 -2.82 9.62
N GLY A 83 -2.19 -1.87 8.73
CA GLY A 83 -1.31 -0.82 8.30
C GLY A 83 -2.11 0.44 8.02
N ALA A 84 -1.59 1.29 7.17
CA ALA A 84 -2.25 2.42 6.54
C ALA A 84 -1.55 2.76 5.23
N GLU A 85 -2.28 3.24 4.24
CA GLU A 85 -1.72 4.02 3.14
C GLU A 85 -1.77 5.49 3.54
N VAL A 86 -0.60 6.06 3.79
CA VAL A 86 -0.45 7.37 4.41
C VAL A 86 -0.12 8.41 3.36
N TYR A 87 -0.98 9.40 3.16
CA TYR A 87 -0.66 10.55 2.34
C TYR A 87 0.36 11.44 3.06
N VAL A 88 1.54 11.60 2.47
CA VAL A 88 2.65 12.35 3.06
C VAL A 88 2.40 13.84 2.93
N SER A 89 1.82 14.44 3.96
CA SER A 89 1.60 15.88 4.08
C SER A 89 2.48 16.49 5.16
N ARG A 90 2.58 17.82 5.17
CA ARG A 90 3.27 18.54 6.26
C ARG A 90 2.67 18.28 7.65
N TYR A 91 1.39 17.96 7.71
CA TYR A 91 0.68 17.71 8.97
C TYR A 91 1.03 16.35 9.58
N LEU A 92 1.50 15.40 8.77
CA LEU A 92 1.94 14.10 9.26
C LEU A 92 3.06 14.24 10.28
N MET A 93 4.01 15.13 10.04
CA MET A 93 5.17 15.38 10.90
C MET A 93 4.83 16.02 12.26
N ASN A 94 3.60 16.51 12.46
CA ASN A 94 3.14 17.04 13.75
C ASN A 94 2.88 15.94 14.80
N ASN A 95 2.90 14.66 14.41
CA ASN A 95 2.68 13.54 15.31
C ASN A 95 4.01 13.10 15.93
N ALA A 96 4.08 13.06 17.26
CA ALA A 96 5.30 12.65 17.96
C ALA A 96 5.61 11.15 17.79
N ASP A 97 4.59 10.32 17.64
CA ASP A 97 4.72 8.89 17.39
C ASP A 97 3.90 8.48 16.16
N LEU A 98 4.60 8.03 15.15
CA LEU A 98 4.03 7.51 13.90
C LEU A 98 4.01 5.96 13.84
N THR A 99 4.42 5.27 14.91
CA THR A 99 4.38 3.80 14.96
C THR A 99 2.99 3.22 14.61
N PRO A 100 1.86 3.85 15.01
CA PRO A 100 0.53 3.32 14.73
C PRO A 100 0.15 3.23 13.24
N ILE A 101 0.82 3.95 12.34
CA ILE A 101 0.58 3.83 10.89
C ILE A 101 1.38 2.69 10.26
N CYS A 102 2.38 2.16 10.95
CA CYS A 102 3.19 1.06 10.43
C CYS A 102 2.39 -0.24 10.34
N ILE A 103 2.82 -1.12 9.44
CA ILE A 103 2.30 -2.49 9.34
C ILE A 103 2.57 -3.20 10.67
N THR A 104 1.56 -3.83 11.22
CA THR A 104 1.60 -4.52 12.53
C THR A 104 2.85 -5.39 12.69
N GLY A 105 3.61 -5.15 13.75
CA GLY A 105 4.82 -5.89 14.08
C GLY A 105 6.06 -5.46 13.29
N THR A 106 5.99 -4.35 12.54
CA THR A 106 7.11 -3.82 11.77
C THR A 106 7.32 -2.33 12.03
N ARG A 107 8.34 -1.76 11.38
CA ARG A 107 8.56 -0.31 11.27
C ARG A 107 8.29 0.18 9.83
N CYS A 108 7.64 -0.62 8.98
CA CYS A 108 7.34 -0.28 7.60
C CYS A 108 5.98 0.44 7.51
N ALA A 109 5.91 1.52 6.74
CA ALA A 109 4.66 2.23 6.43
C ALA A 109 4.52 2.45 4.92
N LEU A 110 3.32 2.20 4.38
CA LEU A 110 3.00 2.47 2.99
C LEU A 110 2.69 3.96 2.83
N LEU A 111 3.41 4.63 1.96
CA LEU A 111 3.37 6.08 1.78
C LEU A 111 2.89 6.44 0.37
N GLU A 112 1.87 7.30 0.31
CA GLU A 112 1.39 7.93 -0.91
C GLU A 112 1.84 9.40 -0.96
N HIS A 113 2.23 9.88 -2.14
CA HIS A 113 2.55 11.27 -2.42
C HIS A 113 1.57 11.84 -3.45
N ASN A 114 1.60 13.15 -3.64
CA ASN A 114 0.90 13.76 -4.76
C ASN A 114 1.42 13.18 -6.09
N PHE A 115 0.51 12.79 -7.01
CA PHE A 115 0.92 12.16 -8.28
C PHE A 115 1.73 13.09 -9.19
N SER A 116 1.70 14.41 -8.96
CA SER A 116 2.56 15.39 -9.62
C SER A 116 3.86 15.68 -8.86
N ASP A 117 4.15 14.97 -7.77
CA ASP A 117 5.38 15.13 -7.01
C ASP A 117 6.60 14.81 -7.90
N ASN A 118 7.57 15.70 -7.89
CA ASN A 118 8.84 15.51 -8.59
C ASN A 118 9.94 14.94 -7.68
N PHE A 119 9.60 14.59 -6.43
CA PHE A 119 10.51 14.10 -5.42
C PHE A 119 11.70 15.06 -5.19
N GLY A 120 11.37 16.36 -5.14
CA GLY A 120 12.35 17.41 -4.85
C GLY A 120 12.69 17.48 -3.35
N THR A 121 13.49 18.49 -2.98
CA THR A 121 14.07 18.66 -1.63
C THR A 121 13.02 18.50 -0.52
N GLU A 122 11.84 19.12 -0.64
CA GLU A 122 10.80 19.07 0.40
C GLU A 122 10.31 17.64 0.65
N THR A 123 10.14 16.84 -0.39
CA THR A 123 9.72 15.44 -0.29
C THR A 123 10.85 14.58 0.29
N LEU A 124 12.08 14.79 -0.15
CA LEU A 124 13.26 14.08 0.37
C LEU A 124 13.51 14.41 1.85
N ASP A 125 13.31 15.67 2.27
CA ASP A 125 13.40 16.06 3.69
C ASP A 125 12.37 15.35 4.55
N ARG A 126 11.12 15.22 4.08
CA ARG A 126 10.08 14.46 4.81
C ARG A 126 10.42 12.97 4.89
N ILE A 127 10.91 12.37 3.82
CA ILE A 127 11.36 10.97 3.82
C ILE A 127 12.52 10.79 4.80
N THR A 128 13.48 11.72 4.82
CA THR A 128 14.59 11.73 5.78
C THR A 128 14.07 11.81 7.23
N ALA A 129 13.12 12.70 7.51
CA ALA A 129 12.53 12.81 8.85
C ALA A 129 11.81 11.50 9.25
N LEU A 130 11.05 10.89 8.34
CA LEU A 130 10.40 9.59 8.61
C LEU A 130 11.42 8.49 8.92
N THR A 131 12.52 8.44 8.19
CA THR A 131 13.55 7.40 8.37
C THR A 131 14.43 7.67 9.60
N CYS A 132 14.94 8.88 9.74
CA CYS A 132 15.94 9.21 10.77
C CYS A 132 15.31 9.56 12.12
N ASP A 133 14.25 10.38 12.14
CA ASP A 133 13.66 10.87 13.38
C ASP A 133 12.60 9.91 13.93
N HIS A 134 11.79 9.30 13.06
CA HIS A 134 10.74 8.37 13.45
C HIS A 134 11.15 6.90 13.32
N GLY A 135 12.29 6.58 12.71
CA GLY A 135 12.77 5.21 12.50
C GLY A 135 11.81 4.35 11.67
N ILE A 136 11.07 4.98 10.75
CA ILE A 136 10.13 4.31 9.85
C ILE A 136 10.88 3.93 8.57
N ARG A 137 10.61 2.73 8.05
CA ARG A 137 11.02 2.32 6.72
C ARG A 137 9.87 2.58 5.73
N PRO A 138 9.97 3.62 4.87
CA PRO A 138 8.96 3.93 3.90
C PRO A 138 8.81 2.83 2.85
N ILE A 139 7.57 2.53 2.46
CA ILE A 139 7.23 1.78 1.25
C ILE A 139 6.50 2.77 0.34
N LEU A 140 7.09 3.15 -0.77
CA LEU A 140 6.46 4.06 -1.73
C LEU A 140 5.38 3.32 -2.50
N ALA A 141 4.13 3.71 -2.29
CA ALA A 141 2.96 3.11 -2.93
C ALA A 141 2.96 3.39 -4.44
N HIS A 142 2.53 2.43 -5.22
CA HIS A 142 2.22 2.51 -6.66
C HIS A 142 3.13 3.49 -7.44
N ILE A 143 4.46 3.23 -7.38
CA ILE A 143 5.47 4.11 -8.01
C ILE A 143 5.24 4.34 -9.50
N GLU A 144 4.51 3.48 -10.17
CA GLU A 144 4.12 3.61 -11.59
C GLU A 144 3.21 4.82 -11.86
N ARG A 145 2.56 5.37 -10.83
CA ARG A 145 1.70 6.55 -10.96
C ARG A 145 2.49 7.87 -10.93
N TYR A 146 3.75 7.85 -10.47
CA TYR A 146 4.58 9.05 -10.43
C TYR A 146 5.40 9.19 -11.69
N LYS A 147 5.04 10.17 -12.52
CA LYS A 147 5.76 10.44 -13.77
C LYS A 147 7.26 10.66 -13.54
N ALA A 148 7.64 11.37 -12.47
CA ALA A 148 9.03 11.64 -12.13
C ALA A 148 9.82 10.34 -11.91
N LEU A 149 9.30 9.39 -11.13
CA LEU A 149 9.96 8.11 -10.87
C LEU A 149 10.02 7.24 -12.13
N MET A 150 8.95 7.26 -12.92
CA MET A 150 8.93 6.49 -14.15
C MET A 150 9.89 7.04 -15.20
N ASP A 151 10.09 8.35 -15.30
CA ASP A 151 10.97 8.94 -16.30
C ASP A 151 12.44 9.01 -15.85
N HIS A 152 12.69 9.03 -14.55
CA HIS A 152 14.01 9.17 -13.97
C HIS A 152 14.32 8.02 -12.99
N PRO A 153 14.72 6.83 -13.48
CA PRO A 153 14.97 5.67 -12.61
C PRO A 153 16.04 5.91 -11.54
N GLY A 154 16.95 6.87 -11.76
CA GLY A 154 17.94 7.27 -10.75
C GLY A 154 17.30 7.84 -9.48
N LEU A 155 16.12 8.46 -9.55
CA LEU A 155 15.37 8.89 -8.36
C LEU A 155 14.89 7.69 -7.53
N ILE A 156 14.50 6.59 -8.17
CA ILE A 156 14.15 5.36 -7.46
C ILE A 156 15.38 4.81 -6.72
N ASP A 157 16.54 4.82 -7.39
CA ASP A 157 17.79 4.34 -6.80
C ASP A 157 18.15 5.22 -5.57
N GLU A 158 18.06 6.55 -5.68
CA GLU A 158 18.30 7.50 -4.59
C GLU A 158 17.35 7.27 -3.41
N LEU A 159 16.04 7.12 -3.65
CA LEU A 159 15.06 6.87 -2.62
C LEU A 159 15.32 5.51 -1.91
N ARG A 160 15.76 4.51 -2.64
CA ARG A 160 16.15 3.20 -2.07
C ARG A 160 17.40 3.32 -1.21
N ASP A 161 18.40 4.12 -1.62
CA ASP A 161 19.60 4.40 -0.83
C ASP A 161 19.24 5.14 0.48
N MET A 162 18.17 5.93 0.49
CA MET A 162 17.58 6.53 1.70
C MET A 162 16.80 5.53 2.57
N GLY A 163 16.69 4.25 2.18
CA GLY A 163 16.02 3.19 2.94
C GLY A 163 14.57 2.92 2.54
N CYS A 164 14.06 3.55 1.48
CA CYS A 164 12.73 3.26 0.98
C CYS A 164 12.66 1.90 0.27
N ALA A 165 11.54 1.22 0.41
CA ALA A 165 11.11 0.18 -0.50
C ALA A 165 10.10 0.73 -1.51
N THR A 166 9.87 0.03 -2.60
CA THR A 166 8.97 0.47 -3.67
C THR A 166 7.89 -0.58 -3.93
N GLN A 167 6.67 -0.14 -4.18
CA GLN A 167 5.54 -0.99 -4.50
C GLN A 167 4.89 -0.55 -5.82
N VAL A 168 4.51 -1.52 -6.63
CA VAL A 168 3.77 -1.34 -7.90
C VAL A 168 2.45 -2.09 -7.82
N ASN A 169 1.39 -1.50 -8.38
CA ASN A 169 0.10 -2.18 -8.48
C ASN A 169 0.14 -3.26 -9.57
N ILE A 170 -0.42 -4.43 -9.24
CA ILE A 170 -0.52 -5.55 -10.20
C ILE A 170 -1.23 -5.14 -11.48
N SER A 171 -2.29 -4.32 -11.37
CA SER A 171 -3.06 -3.82 -12.50
C SER A 171 -2.24 -2.97 -13.49
N ALA A 172 -1.10 -2.42 -13.05
CA ALA A 172 -0.21 -1.68 -13.94
C ALA A 172 0.45 -2.59 -14.99
N PHE A 173 0.66 -3.87 -14.69
CA PHE A 173 1.19 -4.82 -15.67
C PHE A 173 0.12 -5.25 -16.69
N ALA A 174 -1.15 -5.29 -16.30
CA ALA A 174 -2.27 -5.66 -17.15
C ALA A 174 -2.68 -4.54 -18.12
N ASN A 175 -2.80 -3.31 -17.55
CA ASN A 175 -3.43 -2.20 -18.25
C ASN A 175 -2.44 -1.26 -18.97
N ALA A 176 -1.13 -1.49 -18.82
CA ALA A 176 -0.11 -0.67 -19.44
C ALA A 176 -0.02 -0.87 -20.96
N SER A 177 0.33 0.20 -21.69
CA SER A 177 0.79 0.08 -23.05
C SER A 177 2.03 -0.85 -23.13
N PHE A 178 2.30 -1.41 -24.30
CA PHE A 178 3.46 -2.29 -24.48
C PHE A 178 4.78 -1.67 -23.98
N GLY A 179 4.99 -0.38 -24.27
CA GLY A 179 6.19 0.34 -23.81
C GLY A 179 6.25 0.51 -22.29
N ALA A 180 5.13 0.85 -21.66
CA ALA A 180 5.04 1.02 -20.20
C ALA A 180 5.22 -0.33 -19.48
N ARG A 181 4.58 -1.40 -19.97
CA ARG A 181 4.77 -2.75 -19.43
C ARG A 181 6.22 -3.22 -19.51
N ARG A 182 6.88 -3.00 -20.67
CA ARG A 182 8.31 -3.34 -20.84
C ARG A 182 9.18 -2.58 -19.86
N LYS A 183 8.85 -1.32 -19.58
CA LYS A 183 9.56 -0.49 -18.61
C LYS A 183 9.40 -1.05 -17.18
N LEU A 184 8.17 -1.39 -16.77
CA LEU A 184 7.90 -1.99 -15.46
C LEU A 184 8.63 -3.32 -15.28
N LEU A 185 8.61 -4.20 -16.30
CA LEU A 185 9.37 -5.45 -16.25
C LEU A 185 10.88 -5.20 -16.13
N LYS A 186 11.43 -4.19 -16.83
CA LYS A 186 12.84 -3.81 -16.65
C LYS A 186 13.13 -3.30 -15.23
N TYR A 187 12.19 -2.59 -14.60
CA TYR A 187 12.35 -2.13 -13.22
C TYR A 187 12.29 -3.29 -12.24
N LEU A 188 11.43 -4.27 -12.48
CA LEU A 188 11.35 -5.50 -11.70
C LEU A 188 12.66 -6.29 -11.82
N ASP A 189 13.13 -6.55 -13.05
CA ASP A 189 14.38 -7.28 -13.32
C ASP A 189 15.62 -6.60 -12.72
N SER A 190 15.63 -5.26 -12.66
CA SER A 190 16.73 -4.48 -12.09
C SER A 190 16.63 -4.29 -10.57
N GLY A 191 15.63 -4.91 -9.91
CA GLY A 191 15.43 -4.79 -8.47
C GLY A 191 14.93 -3.42 -8.00
N ARG A 192 14.34 -2.61 -8.88
CA ARG A 192 13.72 -1.32 -8.53
C ARG A 192 12.30 -1.43 -8.05
N ILE A 193 11.70 -2.62 -8.10
CA ILE A 193 10.38 -2.94 -7.55
C ILE A 193 10.60 -3.99 -6.48
N ASP A 194 10.27 -3.66 -5.23
CA ASP A 194 10.42 -4.56 -4.09
C ASP A 194 9.14 -5.35 -3.81
N LEU A 195 7.97 -4.75 -4.06
CA LEU A 195 6.67 -5.28 -3.68
C LEU A 195 5.65 -5.07 -4.80
N ILE A 196 4.71 -6.01 -4.89
CA ILE A 196 3.52 -5.90 -5.73
C ILE A 196 2.29 -5.98 -4.82
N GLY A 197 1.31 -5.11 -5.02
CA GLY A 197 0.04 -5.11 -4.31
C GLY A 197 -1.14 -4.98 -5.26
N SER A 198 -2.34 -5.35 -4.83
CA SER A 198 -3.51 -5.21 -5.69
C SER A 198 -4.07 -3.78 -5.72
N ASP A 199 -3.93 -3.06 -4.62
CA ASP A 199 -4.58 -1.76 -4.40
C ASP A 199 -6.10 -1.88 -4.62
N CYS A 200 -6.68 -3.02 -4.20
CA CYS A 200 -8.08 -3.34 -4.44
C CYS A 200 -9.01 -2.55 -3.51
N HIS A 201 -10.10 -2.06 -4.08
CA HIS A 201 -11.10 -1.25 -3.37
C HIS A 201 -12.50 -1.90 -3.38
N ASN A 202 -12.79 -2.73 -4.36
CA ASN A 202 -14.11 -3.32 -4.55
C ASN A 202 -14.04 -4.59 -5.40
N LEU A 203 -15.19 -5.21 -5.66
CA LEU A 203 -15.28 -6.44 -6.47
C LEU A 203 -15.47 -6.18 -7.97
N GLY A 204 -15.58 -4.91 -8.39
CA GLY A 204 -15.88 -4.51 -9.76
C GLY A 204 -14.71 -3.85 -10.48
N THR A 205 -14.53 -2.56 -10.27
CA THR A 205 -13.57 -1.73 -11.03
C THR A 205 -12.13 -1.82 -10.56
N ARG A 206 -11.93 -2.11 -9.26
CA ARG A 206 -10.60 -2.30 -8.63
C ARG A 206 -10.63 -3.57 -7.78
N PRO A 207 -10.75 -4.75 -8.44
CA PRO A 207 -10.91 -6.02 -7.72
C PRO A 207 -9.58 -6.53 -7.15
N PRO A 208 -9.63 -7.40 -6.11
CA PRO A 208 -8.47 -8.16 -5.66
C PRO A 208 -8.14 -9.25 -6.70
N ASP A 209 -7.23 -8.94 -7.62
CA ASP A 209 -6.91 -9.82 -8.74
C ASP A 209 -5.41 -9.86 -9.04
N TYR A 210 -4.83 -11.05 -9.02
CA TYR A 210 -3.42 -11.34 -9.30
C TYR A 210 -3.22 -12.16 -10.57
N THR A 211 -4.25 -12.28 -11.43
CA THR A 211 -4.15 -13.09 -12.66
C THR A 211 -3.09 -12.56 -13.64
N ASP A 212 -2.80 -11.27 -13.59
CA ASP A 212 -1.84 -10.58 -14.45
C ASP A 212 -0.46 -10.38 -13.80
N ALA A 213 -0.18 -11.09 -12.69
CA ALA A 213 1.13 -11.04 -12.05
C ALA A 213 2.23 -11.41 -13.05
N PRO A 214 3.35 -10.67 -13.09
CA PRO A 214 4.50 -11.06 -13.89
C PRO A 214 5.04 -12.41 -13.38
N PRO A 215 5.61 -13.22 -14.27
CA PRO A 215 6.15 -14.52 -13.91
C PRO A 215 7.36 -14.43 -12.97
#